data_745b95d5359567c1a4330a01aceac0cd
#
_entry.id   745b95d5359567c1a4330a01aceac0cd
#
_cell.length_a   1.000
_cell.length_b   1.000
_cell.length_c   1.000
_cell.angle_alpha   90.00
_cell.angle_beta   90.00
_cell.angle_gamma   90.00
#
_symmetry.space_group_name_H-M   'P 1'
#
loop_
_entity.id
_entity.type
_entity.pdbx_description
1 polymer ?
#
loop_
_entity_poly.entity_id
_entity_poly.type
_entity_poly.pdbx_seq_one_letter_code
_entity_poly.pdbx_strand_id
1 'polypeptide(L)'
;IEFSIEITNRGYYPKGGGEIKLEVYPSKIKSINLLERKSNDFKLICTFSKISIKIIKQKIEKIKEKINVKIEIKEEDAIDSGASLLIYNIDNNSIMGIDTLFNKKIQNFDLDLDKIINNSLGLDEKLADMIVVPASLTKGKTVFRVKEITNHLETNLFVTSKITGCKYGIGKISEGFEVIIEGVSNSSIK
;
A
#
# COMPACT_ATOMS: atom_id res chain seq x y z
N ILE A 1 5.87 -13.88 -1.59
CA ILE A 1 6.27 -14.15 -0.19
C ILE A 1 5.04 -14.67 0.53
N GLU A 2 5.19 -15.78 1.22
CA GLU A 2 4.13 -16.34 2.07
C GLU A 2 4.39 -15.88 3.51
N PHE A 3 3.39 -15.26 4.13
CA PHE A 3 3.50 -14.73 5.49
C PHE A 3 2.14 -14.65 6.17
N SER A 4 2.13 -14.62 7.48
CA SER A 4 0.99 -14.20 8.29
C SER A 4 1.35 -12.98 9.12
N ILE A 5 0.39 -12.09 9.31
CA ILE A 5 0.52 -10.91 10.15
C ILE A 5 -0.69 -10.81 11.06
N GLU A 6 -0.44 -10.67 12.34
CA GLU A 6 -1.45 -10.47 13.37
C GLU A 6 -1.10 -9.20 14.16
N ILE A 7 -2.06 -8.31 14.29
CA ILE A 7 -1.94 -7.14 15.16
C ILE A 7 -2.55 -7.54 16.50
N THR A 8 -1.71 -7.82 17.49
CA THR A 8 -2.15 -8.29 18.82
C THR A 8 -2.59 -7.12 19.70
N ASN A 9 -1.98 -5.94 19.52
CA ASN A 9 -2.38 -4.71 20.17
C ASN A 9 -2.30 -3.52 19.22
N ARG A 10 -3.28 -2.62 19.31
CA ARG A 10 -3.19 -1.33 18.64
C ARG A 10 -2.44 -0.31 19.48
N GLY A 11 -1.64 0.52 18.81
CA GLY A 11 -0.92 1.62 19.46
C GLY A 11 -1.13 2.93 18.71
N TYR A 12 -1.45 3.99 19.45
CA TYR A 12 -1.58 5.34 18.91
C TYR A 12 -0.65 6.30 19.66
N TYR A 13 -0.21 7.35 18.96
CA TYR A 13 0.59 8.41 19.58
C TYR A 13 -0.22 9.14 20.69
N PRO A 14 0.40 9.52 21.84
CA PRO A 14 1.84 9.49 22.12
C PRO A 14 2.39 8.21 22.76
N LYS A 15 1.59 7.40 23.44
CA LYS A 15 2.11 6.27 24.23
C LYS A 15 2.48 5.03 23.41
N GLY A 16 1.90 4.89 22.21
CA GLY A 16 2.17 3.73 21.38
C GLY A 16 1.58 2.44 21.96
N GLY A 17 2.43 1.45 22.24
CA GLY A 17 2.02 0.15 22.81
C GLY A 17 1.42 -0.81 21.78
N GLY A 18 1.61 -0.53 20.48
CA GLY A 18 1.23 -1.46 19.42
C GLY A 18 2.16 -2.67 19.37
N GLU A 19 1.58 -3.84 19.08
CA GLU A 19 2.30 -5.10 18.96
C GLU A 19 1.83 -5.87 17.72
N ILE A 20 2.78 -6.39 16.95
CA ILE A 20 2.55 -7.14 15.72
C ILE A 20 3.31 -8.46 15.82
N LYS A 21 2.63 -9.55 15.52
CA LYS A 21 3.25 -10.85 15.28
C LYS A 21 3.35 -11.06 13.76
N LEU A 22 4.57 -11.24 13.25
CA LEU A 22 4.85 -11.53 11.85
C LEU A 22 5.52 -12.89 11.75
N GLU A 23 4.94 -13.79 10.95
CA GLU A 23 5.53 -15.07 10.59
C GLU A 23 5.77 -15.11 9.09
N VAL A 24 7.00 -15.38 8.68
CA VAL A 24 7.38 -15.45 7.27
C VAL A 24 7.81 -16.87 6.94
N TYR A 25 7.23 -17.43 5.88
CA TYR A 25 7.50 -18.80 5.46
C TYR A 25 8.40 -18.83 4.22
N PRO A 26 9.27 -19.86 4.10
CA PRO A 26 10.06 -20.05 2.90
C PRO A 26 9.15 -20.13 1.66
N SER A 27 9.33 -19.23 0.72
CA SER A 27 8.50 -19.16 -0.48
C SER A 27 9.28 -18.68 -1.70
N LYS A 28 8.82 -19.06 -2.89
CA LYS A 28 9.37 -18.56 -4.16
C LYS A 28 8.62 -17.32 -4.58
N ILE A 29 9.33 -16.20 -4.66
CA ILE A 29 8.77 -14.94 -5.15
C ILE A 29 8.59 -15.06 -6.66
N LYS A 30 7.40 -14.74 -7.15
CA LYS A 30 7.06 -14.72 -8.58
C LYS A 30 7.03 -13.29 -9.09
N SER A 31 7.42 -13.11 -10.36
CA SER A 31 7.21 -11.85 -11.07
C SER A 31 5.71 -11.58 -11.27
N ILE A 32 5.34 -10.33 -11.29
CA ILE A 32 3.94 -9.87 -11.45
C ILE A 32 3.85 -8.76 -12.48
N ASN A 33 2.66 -8.59 -13.05
CA ASN A 33 2.32 -7.51 -13.97
C ASN A 33 1.14 -6.73 -13.40
N LEU A 34 1.39 -5.45 -13.05
CA LEU A 34 0.40 -4.54 -12.49
C LEU A 34 0.35 -3.28 -13.36
N LEU A 35 -0.50 -3.31 -14.38
CA LEU A 35 -0.46 -2.32 -15.45
C LEU A 35 -1.60 -1.31 -15.38
N GLU A 36 -2.81 -1.78 -15.07
CA GLU A 36 -4.00 -0.96 -15.18
C GLU A 36 -5.10 -1.48 -14.26
N ARG A 37 -5.71 -0.58 -13.52
CA ARG A 37 -6.86 -0.93 -12.67
C ARG A 37 -8.08 -1.24 -13.54
N LYS A 38 -8.70 -2.39 -13.29
CA LYS A 38 -9.90 -2.86 -14.00
C LYS A 38 -11.17 -2.77 -13.16
N SER A 39 -11.05 -2.67 -11.85
CA SER A 39 -12.17 -2.60 -10.92
C SER A 39 -12.20 -1.27 -10.16
N ASN A 40 -13.40 -0.82 -9.84
CA ASN A 40 -13.66 0.28 -8.92
C ASN A 40 -14.22 -0.21 -7.57
N ASP A 41 -14.00 -1.49 -7.24
CA ASP A 41 -14.46 -2.09 -5.98
C ASP A 41 -13.53 -1.72 -4.83
N PHE A 42 -13.71 -0.55 -4.28
CA PHE A 42 -12.93 -0.09 -3.14
C PHE A 42 -13.43 -0.70 -1.84
N LYS A 43 -12.48 -0.92 -0.93
CA LYS A 43 -12.76 -1.31 0.45
C LYS A 43 -12.17 -0.27 1.39
N LEU A 44 -12.88 0.03 2.47
CA LEU A 44 -12.45 0.92 3.54
C LEU A 44 -12.44 0.14 4.85
N ILE A 45 -11.29 0.14 5.50
CA ILE A 45 -11.13 -0.36 6.86
C ILE A 45 -10.80 0.83 7.75
N CYS A 46 -11.61 1.03 8.79
CA CYS A 46 -11.35 2.00 9.83
C CYS A 46 -11.25 1.30 11.17
N THR A 47 -10.11 1.40 11.82
CA THR A 47 -9.92 0.92 13.21
C THR A 47 -9.79 2.13 14.13
N PHE A 48 -10.40 2.06 15.30
CA PHE A 48 -10.36 3.15 16.26
C PHE A 48 -10.37 2.66 17.70
N SER A 49 -9.87 3.50 18.59
CA SER A 49 -9.89 3.30 20.05
C SER A 49 -10.18 4.60 20.76
N LYS A 50 -11.07 4.56 21.76
CA LYS A 50 -11.38 5.70 22.64
C LYS A 50 -11.79 6.98 21.89
N ILE A 51 -12.42 6.83 20.74
CA ILE A 51 -13.07 7.89 19.95
C ILE A 51 -14.53 7.50 19.78
N SER A 52 -15.44 8.46 19.86
CA SER A 52 -16.86 8.17 19.66
C SER A 52 -17.12 7.59 18.27
N ILE A 53 -17.75 6.42 18.23
CA ILE A 53 -18.20 5.78 16.98
C ILE A 53 -19.07 6.70 16.12
N LYS A 54 -19.81 7.61 16.75
CA LYS A 54 -20.64 8.59 16.04
C LYS A 54 -19.78 9.55 15.21
N ILE A 55 -18.64 10.01 15.75
CA ILE A 55 -17.69 10.85 15.02
C ILE A 55 -17.10 10.07 13.85
N ILE A 56 -16.65 8.84 14.08
CA ILE A 56 -16.06 7.98 13.03
C ILE A 56 -17.05 7.77 11.88
N LYS A 57 -18.29 7.35 12.20
CA LYS A 57 -19.34 7.14 11.18
C LYS A 57 -19.63 8.40 10.38
N GLN A 58 -19.73 9.56 11.02
CA GLN A 58 -19.96 10.84 10.35
C GLN A 58 -18.85 11.18 9.33
N LYS A 59 -17.59 10.86 9.65
CA LYS A 59 -16.48 11.10 8.73
C LYS A 59 -16.46 10.11 7.56
N ILE A 60 -16.81 8.85 7.82
CA ILE A 60 -16.89 7.81 6.80
C ILE A 60 -18.04 8.08 5.83
N GLU A 61 -19.19 8.56 6.27
CA GLU A 61 -20.28 8.92 5.38
C GLU A 61 -19.88 9.99 4.35
N LYS A 62 -19.07 10.99 4.74
CA LYS A 62 -18.52 11.96 3.79
C LYS A 62 -17.58 11.36 2.73
N ILE A 63 -16.92 10.25 3.06
CA ILE A 63 -16.11 9.50 2.09
C ILE A 63 -17.02 8.74 1.13
N LYS A 64 -18.10 8.12 1.62
CA LYS A 64 -19.09 7.42 0.79
C LYS A 64 -19.77 8.30 -0.23
N GLU A 65 -19.96 9.57 0.07
CA GLU A 65 -20.53 10.55 -0.88
C GLU A 65 -19.65 10.73 -2.13
N LYS A 66 -18.33 10.44 -2.01
CA LYS A 66 -17.35 10.63 -3.07
C LYS A 66 -16.95 9.36 -3.80
N ILE A 67 -17.03 8.21 -3.13
CA ILE A 67 -16.56 6.94 -3.65
C ILE A 67 -17.45 5.79 -3.20
N ASN A 68 -17.78 4.89 -4.15
CA ASN A 68 -18.46 3.65 -3.81
C ASN A 68 -17.49 2.71 -3.12
N VAL A 69 -17.73 2.39 -1.85
CA VAL A 69 -16.79 1.64 -1.01
C VAL A 69 -17.50 0.70 -0.05
N LYS A 70 -16.99 -0.53 0.06
CA LYS A 70 -17.37 -1.47 1.12
C LYS A 70 -16.66 -1.10 2.40
N ILE A 71 -17.42 -0.91 3.50
CA ILE A 71 -16.91 -0.37 4.75
C ILE A 71 -16.84 -1.43 5.82
N GLU A 72 -15.70 -1.48 6.51
CA GLU A 72 -15.47 -2.22 7.74
C GLU A 72 -14.98 -1.26 8.83
N ILE A 73 -15.68 -1.23 9.96
CA ILE A 73 -15.33 -0.39 11.11
C ILE A 73 -15.10 -1.30 12.31
N LYS A 74 -13.93 -1.16 12.93
CA LYS A 74 -13.53 -1.96 14.10
C LYS A 74 -13.17 -1.04 15.26
N GLU A 75 -13.76 -1.28 16.41
CA GLU A 75 -13.27 -0.74 17.68
C GLU A 75 -12.27 -1.72 18.27
N GLU A 76 -11.08 -1.25 18.57
CA GLU A 76 -10.01 -2.08 19.15
C GLU A 76 -9.42 -1.37 20.36
N ASP A 77 -9.02 -2.13 21.36
CA ASP A 77 -8.40 -1.58 22.54
C ASP A 77 -6.99 -1.05 22.23
N ALA A 78 -6.70 0.14 22.77
CA ALA A 78 -5.37 0.74 22.74
C ALA A 78 -5.14 1.59 24.00
N ILE A 79 -3.87 1.83 24.33
CA ILE A 79 -3.51 2.66 25.48
C ILE A 79 -4.03 4.09 25.30
N ASP A 80 -3.84 4.66 24.11
CA ASP A 80 -4.31 6.00 23.76
C ASP A 80 -5.45 5.99 22.73
N SER A 81 -6.21 7.09 22.73
CA SER A 81 -7.22 7.30 21.71
C SER A 81 -6.58 7.48 20.33
N GLY A 82 -7.21 6.99 19.29
CA GLY A 82 -6.76 7.16 17.93
C GLY A 82 -7.67 6.45 16.95
N ALA A 83 -7.46 6.74 15.65
CA ALA A 83 -8.05 5.95 14.58
C ALA A 83 -7.13 5.94 13.37
N SER A 84 -7.18 4.85 12.61
CA SER A 84 -6.54 4.69 11.31
C SER A 84 -7.60 4.33 10.27
N LEU A 85 -7.39 4.81 9.06
CA LEU A 85 -8.25 4.55 7.94
C LEU A 85 -7.41 4.13 6.74
N LEU A 86 -7.80 3.03 6.10
CA LEU A 86 -7.21 2.54 4.86
C LEU A 86 -8.33 2.38 3.83
N ILE A 87 -8.16 2.96 2.65
CA ILE A 87 -8.99 2.69 1.48
C ILE A 87 -8.12 2.01 0.45
N TYR A 88 -8.57 0.90 -0.10
CA TYR A 88 -7.80 0.14 -1.07
C TYR A 88 -8.67 -0.53 -2.14
N ASN A 89 -8.05 -0.81 -3.26
CA ASN A 89 -8.57 -1.64 -4.33
C ASN A 89 -7.51 -2.66 -4.72
N ILE A 90 -7.93 -3.90 -4.91
CA ILE A 90 -7.08 -4.97 -5.40
C ILE A 90 -7.84 -5.73 -6.47
N ASP A 91 -7.27 -5.81 -7.66
CA ASP A 91 -7.69 -6.69 -8.72
C ASP A 91 -6.50 -7.47 -9.31
N ASN A 92 -6.73 -8.24 -10.37
CA ASN A 92 -5.67 -9.07 -10.96
C ASN A 92 -4.56 -8.26 -11.63
N ASN A 93 -4.77 -6.97 -11.90
CA ASN A 93 -3.87 -6.11 -12.68
C ASN A 93 -3.44 -4.86 -11.92
N SER A 94 -3.96 -4.65 -10.70
CA SER A 94 -3.66 -3.47 -9.89
C SER A 94 -3.76 -3.73 -8.39
N ILE A 95 -2.94 -3.02 -7.65
CA ILE A 95 -3.01 -2.92 -6.19
C ILE A 95 -2.77 -1.46 -5.84
N MET A 96 -3.73 -0.84 -5.19
CA MET A 96 -3.57 0.54 -4.76
C MET A 96 -4.30 0.82 -3.46
N GLY A 97 -3.78 1.76 -2.70
CA GLY A 97 -4.37 2.16 -1.46
C GLY A 97 -3.97 3.57 -1.02
N ILE A 98 -4.72 4.09 -0.10
CA ILE A 98 -4.41 5.34 0.60
C ILE A 98 -4.78 5.16 2.07
N ASP A 99 -3.88 5.58 2.93
CA ASP A 99 -4.03 5.46 4.37
C ASP A 99 -3.84 6.81 5.07
N THR A 100 -4.50 6.97 6.21
CA THR A 100 -4.34 8.15 7.06
C THR A 100 -4.66 7.85 8.51
N LEU A 101 -4.11 8.67 9.40
CA LEU A 101 -4.46 8.67 10.81
C LEU A 101 -5.46 9.79 11.12
N PHE A 102 -6.30 9.55 12.11
CA PHE A 102 -7.21 10.56 12.61
C PHE A 102 -6.46 11.70 13.28
N ASN A 103 -6.61 12.90 12.75
CA ASN A 103 -6.05 14.10 13.36
C ASN A 103 -6.96 14.60 14.47
N LYS A 104 -6.52 14.41 15.71
CA LYS A 104 -7.29 14.78 16.91
C LYS A 104 -7.55 16.29 17.03
N LYS A 105 -6.64 17.13 16.51
CA LYS A 105 -6.77 18.60 16.60
C LYS A 105 -7.91 19.13 15.74
N ILE A 106 -8.01 18.64 14.51
CA ILE A 106 -9.07 19.05 13.57
C ILE A 106 -10.24 18.07 13.56
N GLN A 107 -10.17 16.99 14.32
CA GLN A 107 -11.15 15.91 14.39
C GLN A 107 -11.56 15.39 13.01
N ASN A 108 -10.58 15.10 12.15
CA ASN A 108 -10.80 14.64 10.79
C ASN A 108 -9.72 13.67 10.31
N PHE A 109 -10.04 12.93 9.24
CA PHE A 109 -9.07 12.21 8.44
C PHE A 109 -8.60 13.14 7.31
N ASP A 110 -7.30 13.35 7.23
CA ASP A 110 -6.68 14.10 6.12
C ASP A 110 -6.41 13.11 4.98
N LEU A 111 -7.27 13.14 3.97
CA LEU A 111 -7.30 12.14 2.90
C LEU A 111 -7.59 12.80 1.56
N ASP A 112 -6.67 12.64 0.63
CA ASP A 112 -6.83 13.06 -0.77
C ASP A 112 -7.33 11.88 -1.62
N LEU A 113 -8.65 11.74 -1.72
CA LEU A 113 -9.30 10.66 -2.47
C LEU A 113 -9.02 10.72 -3.97
N ASP A 114 -8.72 11.88 -4.53
CA ASP A 114 -8.48 12.04 -5.97
C ASP A 114 -7.24 11.25 -6.42
N LYS A 115 -6.29 11.04 -5.52
CA LYS A 115 -5.09 10.22 -5.77
C LYS A 115 -5.41 8.78 -6.15
N ILE A 116 -6.50 8.20 -5.65
CA ILE A 116 -6.90 6.82 -5.96
C ILE A 116 -8.07 6.75 -6.92
N ILE A 117 -9.02 7.69 -6.86
CA ILE A 117 -10.18 7.70 -7.76
C ILE A 117 -9.73 7.91 -9.21
N ASN A 118 -8.86 8.90 -9.43
CA ASN A 118 -8.39 9.30 -10.74
C ASN A 118 -7.14 8.54 -11.22
N ASN A 119 -6.68 7.54 -10.45
CA ASN A 119 -5.55 6.72 -10.85
C ASN A 119 -6.04 5.40 -11.46
N SER A 120 -5.90 5.26 -12.78
CA SER A 120 -6.23 4.05 -13.54
C SER A 120 -5.05 3.07 -13.68
N LEU A 121 -3.87 3.42 -13.17
CA LEU A 121 -2.65 2.63 -13.33
C LEU A 121 -2.57 1.47 -12.32
N GLY A 122 -1.52 0.67 -12.44
CA GLY A 122 -1.41 -0.61 -11.72
C GLY A 122 -1.07 -0.49 -10.23
N LEU A 123 -0.29 0.54 -9.86
CA LEU A 123 0.16 0.74 -8.48
C LEU A 123 -0.01 2.19 -8.01
N ASP A 124 -0.21 2.36 -6.72
CA ASP A 124 0.03 3.64 -6.06
C ASP A 124 1.54 3.88 -5.80
N GLU A 125 1.87 5.14 -5.48
CA GLU A 125 3.26 5.58 -5.29
C GLU A 125 3.98 4.82 -4.16
N LYS A 126 3.31 4.58 -3.02
CA LYS A 126 3.92 3.92 -1.86
C LYS A 126 4.20 2.44 -2.13
N LEU A 127 3.27 1.74 -2.76
CA LEU A 127 3.47 0.35 -3.14
C LEU A 127 4.54 0.20 -4.22
N ALA A 128 4.64 1.15 -5.15
CA ALA A 128 5.71 1.16 -6.14
C ALA A 128 7.10 1.20 -5.51
N ASP A 129 7.28 2.00 -4.47
CA ASP A 129 8.54 2.06 -3.72
C ASP A 129 8.85 0.73 -3.01
N MET A 130 7.84 0.09 -2.43
CA MET A 130 7.99 -1.13 -1.62
C MET A 130 8.23 -2.40 -2.46
N ILE A 131 7.71 -2.45 -3.69
CA ILE A 131 7.79 -3.65 -4.53
C ILE A 131 9.18 -3.87 -5.15
N VAL A 132 10.03 -2.85 -5.21
CA VAL A 132 11.33 -2.90 -5.89
C VAL A 132 12.21 -4.03 -5.37
N VAL A 133 12.39 -4.13 -4.06
CA VAL A 133 13.25 -5.15 -3.46
C VAL A 133 12.74 -6.57 -3.73
N PRO A 134 11.50 -6.95 -3.42
CA PRO A 134 11.01 -8.28 -3.74
C PRO A 134 11.01 -8.56 -5.25
N ALA A 135 10.72 -7.58 -6.12
CA ALA A 135 10.76 -7.75 -7.56
C ALA A 135 12.17 -8.07 -8.08
N SER A 136 13.20 -7.46 -7.49
CA SER A 136 14.60 -7.72 -7.87
C SER A 136 15.06 -9.16 -7.61
N LEU A 137 14.40 -9.86 -6.70
CA LEU A 137 14.69 -11.24 -6.29
C LEU A 137 13.84 -12.29 -7.03
N THR A 138 12.99 -11.88 -7.96
CA THR A 138 12.15 -12.80 -8.72
C THR A 138 12.90 -13.46 -9.87
N LYS A 139 12.33 -14.55 -10.41
CA LYS A 139 12.68 -15.06 -11.72
C LYS A 139 11.80 -14.38 -12.77
N GLY A 140 12.43 -13.66 -13.72
CA GLY A 140 11.70 -13.03 -14.85
C GLY A 140 11.47 -11.53 -14.64
N LYS A 141 10.49 -11.01 -15.36
CA LYS A 141 10.22 -9.57 -15.41
C LYS A 141 8.98 -9.23 -14.60
N THR A 142 9.15 -8.33 -13.63
CA THR A 142 8.03 -7.63 -12.98
C THR A 142 7.81 -6.33 -13.74
N VAL A 143 6.58 -6.05 -14.13
CA VAL A 143 6.19 -4.83 -14.85
C VAL A 143 5.06 -4.15 -14.09
N PHE A 144 5.21 -2.86 -13.85
CA PHE A 144 4.13 -2.09 -13.24
C PHE A 144 4.08 -0.66 -13.79
N ARG A 145 2.91 -0.04 -13.67
CA ARG A 145 2.68 1.34 -14.09
C ARG A 145 2.29 2.21 -12.91
N VAL A 146 2.88 3.41 -12.86
CA VAL A 146 2.69 4.40 -11.81
C VAL A 146 2.47 5.78 -12.40
N LYS A 147 1.78 6.64 -11.65
CA LYS A 147 1.51 8.01 -12.08
C LYS A 147 2.78 8.85 -12.15
N GLU A 148 3.66 8.68 -11.18
CA GLU A 148 4.89 9.46 -11.01
C GLU A 148 6.06 8.56 -10.59
N ILE A 149 7.27 8.94 -10.98
CA ILE A 149 8.50 8.37 -10.45
C ILE A 149 8.93 9.24 -9.29
N THR A 150 8.67 8.77 -8.08
CA THR A 150 9.10 9.45 -6.86
C THR A 150 10.62 9.34 -6.68
N ASN A 151 11.22 10.26 -5.93
CA ASN A 151 12.63 10.17 -5.56
C ASN A 151 12.93 8.86 -4.79
N HIS A 152 11.96 8.36 -4.01
CA HIS A 152 12.09 7.09 -3.30
C HIS A 152 12.13 5.91 -4.28
N LEU A 153 11.22 5.87 -5.24
CA LEU A 153 11.20 4.81 -6.25
C LEU A 153 12.50 4.79 -7.06
N GLU A 154 12.94 5.96 -7.54
CA GLU A 154 14.18 6.08 -8.30
C GLU A 154 15.41 5.62 -7.49
N THR A 155 15.52 6.09 -6.24
CA THR A 155 16.59 5.69 -5.32
C THR A 155 16.55 4.19 -5.04
N ASN A 156 15.38 3.63 -4.76
CA ASN A 156 15.21 2.20 -4.49
C ASN A 156 15.62 1.35 -5.70
N LEU A 157 15.22 1.73 -6.91
CA LEU A 157 15.62 1.06 -8.14
C LEU A 157 17.14 1.09 -8.31
N PHE A 158 17.75 2.25 -8.15
CA PHE A 158 19.20 2.40 -8.28
C PHE A 158 19.95 1.58 -7.24
N VAL A 159 19.66 1.74 -5.96
CA VAL A 159 20.37 1.06 -4.86
C VAL A 159 20.17 -0.45 -4.96
N THR A 160 18.93 -0.90 -5.16
CA THR A 160 18.61 -2.33 -5.28
C THR A 160 19.35 -2.95 -6.47
N SER A 161 19.43 -2.27 -7.61
CA SER A 161 20.18 -2.77 -8.78
C SER A 161 21.67 -2.93 -8.49
N LYS A 162 22.26 -2.02 -7.71
CA LYS A 162 23.67 -2.11 -7.31
C LYS A 162 23.95 -3.28 -6.34
N ILE A 163 23.00 -3.56 -5.45
CA ILE A 163 23.16 -4.63 -4.45
C ILE A 163 22.88 -6.00 -5.06
N THR A 164 21.78 -6.15 -5.81
CA THR A 164 21.31 -7.44 -6.30
C THR A 164 21.84 -7.80 -7.68
N GLY A 165 22.24 -6.81 -8.48
CA GLY A 165 22.60 -6.99 -9.88
C GLY A 165 21.37 -7.08 -10.81
N CYS A 166 20.16 -6.82 -10.32
CA CYS A 166 18.96 -6.76 -11.18
C CYS A 166 19.07 -5.61 -12.18
N LYS A 167 18.40 -5.75 -13.33
CA LYS A 167 18.26 -4.69 -14.31
C LYS A 167 16.89 -4.04 -14.18
N TYR A 168 16.81 -2.74 -14.43
CA TYR A 168 15.54 -2.05 -14.49
C TYR A 168 15.49 -1.07 -15.67
N GLY A 169 14.29 -0.73 -16.09
CA GLY A 169 14.02 0.29 -17.10
C GLY A 169 12.79 1.10 -16.71
N ILE A 170 12.78 2.38 -17.06
CA ILE A 170 11.66 3.28 -16.89
C ILE A 170 11.30 3.84 -18.25
N GLY A 171 10.05 3.67 -18.68
CA GLY A 171 9.50 4.21 -19.89
C GLY A 171 8.35 5.17 -19.62
N LYS A 172 8.31 6.32 -20.30
CA LYS A 172 7.18 7.24 -20.22
C LYS A 172 6.03 6.70 -21.06
N ILE A 173 4.81 6.74 -20.52
CA ILE A 173 3.56 6.39 -21.21
C ILE A 173 2.61 7.61 -21.18
N SER A 174 1.43 7.50 -21.81
CA SER A 174 0.47 8.60 -21.92
C SER A 174 0.05 9.18 -20.57
N GLU A 175 -0.15 8.34 -19.54
CA GLU A 175 -0.70 8.76 -18.25
C GLU A 175 0.27 8.60 -17.07
N GLY A 176 1.55 8.33 -17.32
CA GLY A 176 2.55 8.13 -16.28
C GLY A 176 3.78 7.42 -16.78
N PHE A 177 4.21 6.40 -16.05
CA PHE A 177 5.44 5.66 -16.33
C PHE A 177 5.22 4.15 -16.19
N GLU A 178 5.90 3.40 -17.04
CA GLU A 178 6.03 1.96 -16.94
C GLU A 178 7.43 1.62 -16.40
N VAL A 179 7.46 0.82 -15.36
CA VAL A 179 8.70 0.35 -14.72
C VAL A 179 8.82 -1.15 -14.96
N ILE A 180 9.98 -1.58 -15.43
CA ILE A 180 10.32 -2.99 -15.67
C ILE A 180 11.50 -3.34 -14.78
N ILE A 181 11.39 -4.43 -14.02
CA ILE A 181 12.48 -4.97 -13.20
C ILE A 181 12.74 -6.41 -13.64
N GLU A 182 13.95 -6.68 -14.15
CA GLU A 182 14.43 -8.03 -14.44
C GLU A 182 15.14 -8.56 -13.19
N GLY A 183 14.45 -9.42 -12.45
CA GLY A 183 14.97 -9.97 -11.22
C GLY A 183 16.10 -10.97 -11.47
N VAL A 184 16.98 -11.09 -10.47
CA VAL A 184 18.10 -12.03 -10.52
C VAL A 184 17.62 -13.43 -10.16
N SER A 185 17.91 -14.40 -11.02
CA SER A 185 17.65 -15.81 -10.73
C SER A 185 18.55 -16.27 -9.55
N ASN A 186 17.99 -16.93 -8.56
CA ASN A 186 18.71 -17.51 -7.41
C ASN A 186 19.78 -18.58 -7.79
N SER A 187 20.22 -18.62 -9.03
CA SER A 187 21.31 -19.51 -9.48
C SER A 187 22.72 -19.02 -9.12
N SER A 188 22.85 -17.88 -8.45
CA SER A 188 24.16 -17.26 -8.17
C SER A 188 24.46 -16.97 -6.69
N ILE A 189 23.57 -17.33 -5.76
CA ILE A 189 23.91 -17.28 -4.33
C ILE A 189 24.41 -18.67 -3.94
N LYS A 190 25.71 -18.87 -4.07
CA LYS A 190 26.46 -19.98 -3.47
C LYS A 190 27.05 -19.52 -2.15
#